data_9af3e2bbf279627d6e71acb6305b00e0
#
_entry.id   9af3e2bbf279627d6e71acb6305b00e0
#
_cell.length_a   1.000
_cell.length_b   1.000
_cell.length_c   1.000
_cell.angle_alpha   90.00
_cell.angle_beta   90.00
_cell.angle_gamma   90.00
#
_symmetry.space_group_name_H-M   'P 1'
#
loop_
_entity.id
_entity.type
_entity.pdbx_description
1 polymer ?
#
loop_
_entity_poly.entity_id
_entity_poly.type
_entity_poly.pdbx_seq_one_letter_code
_entity_poly.pdbx_strand_id
1 'polypeptide(L)'
;MNITDFDTDVIIVGAGPIGLELAVAFKKEGIAYFQFDARQIGDTISWFPAQTRFFSSNDRIAIAGVPLQTPDQGKCTREQYLAYLRTVVQQFDLKIRSYESVTGIEPLSEGFKVTTRAAAGERRYTCRRLVLATGGTAKARRLGIPGEDLPHVSHRFDDPHVYFRKRLLIVGGKNSAIEAALRCHNAGACVSLSYRRPQLEPASVKYWLLPEFNGLLRGGEIQGYFTSQPIQITPSHVTLRDASGAAIEVPADFVLLAIGYEADMSLCRLAGVELSGPCEKPTFDERSMQTNVPGIYLAGTVTGGTQDKYAVFIENGHVHIDRIVTALTGHGSEPVPAVYEQPES
;
A
#
# COMPACT_ATOMS: atom_id res chain seq x y z
N MET A 1 -36.26 3.50 -15.55
CA MET A 1 -36.41 4.50 -14.49
C MET A 1 -35.38 5.59 -14.77
N ASN A 2 -35.81 6.76 -15.24
CA ASN A 2 -34.92 7.90 -15.31
C ASN A 2 -34.66 8.36 -13.87
N ILE A 3 -33.49 8.05 -13.32
CA ILE A 3 -33.08 8.55 -12.00
C ILE A 3 -32.58 9.98 -12.25
N THR A 4 -33.41 10.97 -11.99
CA THR A 4 -33.05 12.39 -12.10
C THR A 4 -32.31 12.92 -10.87
N ASP A 5 -32.42 12.22 -9.72
CA ASP A 5 -31.78 12.60 -8.46
C ASP A 5 -30.78 11.52 -8.03
N PHE A 6 -29.50 11.86 -8.03
CA PHE A 6 -28.45 11.04 -7.44
C PHE A 6 -28.27 11.38 -5.97
N ASP A 7 -27.88 10.40 -5.14
CA ASP A 7 -27.56 10.63 -3.72
C ASP A 7 -26.34 11.57 -3.57
N THR A 8 -25.44 11.56 -4.55
CA THR A 8 -24.25 12.42 -4.60
C THR A 8 -23.71 12.54 -6.04
N ASP A 9 -22.89 13.55 -6.33
CA ASP A 9 -22.23 13.68 -7.63
C ASP A 9 -21.12 12.64 -7.79
N VAL A 10 -20.31 12.43 -6.74
CA VAL A 10 -19.14 11.53 -6.79
C VAL A 10 -19.12 10.60 -5.58
N ILE A 11 -18.76 9.34 -5.79
CA ILE A 11 -18.36 8.44 -4.73
C ILE A 11 -16.84 8.22 -4.79
N ILE A 12 -16.14 8.43 -3.67
CA ILE A 12 -14.73 8.11 -3.49
C ILE A 12 -14.64 6.79 -2.72
N VAL A 13 -13.90 5.82 -3.25
CA VAL A 13 -13.63 4.54 -2.58
C VAL A 13 -12.17 4.47 -2.15
N GLY A 14 -11.96 4.54 -0.84
CA GLY A 14 -10.65 4.58 -0.19
C GLY A 14 -10.42 5.90 0.55
N ALA A 15 -9.87 5.80 1.75
CA ALA A 15 -9.51 6.91 2.62
C ALA A 15 -8.03 6.84 3.05
N GLY A 16 -7.18 6.41 2.13
CA GLY A 16 -5.73 6.61 2.19
C GLY A 16 -5.36 8.07 1.90
N PRO A 17 -4.06 8.43 1.91
CA PRO A 17 -3.61 9.81 1.70
C PRO A 17 -4.23 10.47 0.47
N ILE A 18 -4.19 9.81 -0.68
CA ILE A 18 -4.70 10.36 -1.94
C ILE A 18 -6.23 10.47 -1.96
N GLY A 19 -6.94 9.50 -1.35
CA GLY A 19 -8.41 9.61 -1.22
C GLY A 19 -8.84 10.74 -0.29
N LEU A 20 -8.08 11.01 0.79
CA LEU A 20 -8.33 12.14 1.69
C LEU A 20 -8.02 13.47 1.03
N GLU A 21 -6.91 13.57 0.30
CA GLU A 21 -6.54 14.77 -0.45
C GLU A 21 -7.60 15.11 -1.51
N LEU A 22 -8.08 14.10 -2.25
CA LEU A 22 -9.17 14.27 -3.20
C LEU A 22 -10.47 14.77 -2.54
N ALA A 23 -10.81 14.23 -1.36
CA ALA A 23 -11.97 14.67 -0.61
C ALA A 23 -11.86 16.17 -0.18
N VAL A 24 -10.66 16.62 0.21
CA VAL A 24 -10.39 18.03 0.48
C VAL A 24 -10.55 18.87 -0.78
N ALA A 25 -10.02 18.43 -1.92
CA ALA A 25 -10.14 19.13 -3.18
C ALA A 25 -11.62 19.25 -3.59
N PHE A 26 -12.39 18.17 -3.51
CA PHE A 26 -13.83 18.22 -3.81
C PHE A 26 -14.60 19.15 -2.89
N LYS A 27 -14.26 19.21 -1.60
CA LYS A 27 -14.86 20.13 -0.65
C LYS A 27 -14.55 21.58 -1.00
N LYS A 28 -13.33 21.89 -1.43
CA LYS A 28 -12.93 23.24 -1.88
C LYS A 28 -13.69 23.67 -3.15
N GLU A 29 -13.86 22.75 -4.10
CA GLU A 29 -14.57 22.99 -5.37
C GLU A 29 -16.12 22.90 -5.23
N GLY A 30 -16.66 22.61 -4.06
CA GLY A 30 -18.09 22.48 -3.85
C GLY A 30 -18.72 21.24 -4.52
N ILE A 31 -17.92 20.24 -4.86
CA ILE A 31 -18.39 18.98 -5.45
C ILE A 31 -18.98 18.11 -4.33
N ALA A 32 -20.24 17.72 -4.47
CA ALA A 32 -20.89 16.82 -3.52
C ALA A 32 -20.31 15.40 -3.64
N TYR A 33 -19.89 14.80 -2.51
CA TYR A 33 -19.35 13.46 -2.52
C TYR A 33 -19.71 12.63 -1.29
N PHE A 34 -19.71 11.32 -1.46
CA PHE A 34 -19.60 10.35 -0.37
C PHE A 34 -18.23 9.66 -0.44
N GLN A 35 -17.64 9.39 0.73
CA GLN A 35 -16.37 8.65 0.81
C GLN A 35 -16.53 7.42 1.69
N PHE A 36 -16.10 6.27 1.18
CA PHE A 36 -16.16 4.98 1.86
C PHE A 36 -14.76 4.40 2.01
N ASP A 37 -14.52 3.76 3.15
CA ASP A 37 -13.35 2.91 3.35
C ASP A 37 -13.77 1.61 4.04
N ALA A 38 -13.25 0.49 3.56
CA ALA A 38 -13.50 -0.83 4.15
C ALA A 38 -12.99 -0.95 5.59
N ARG A 39 -12.03 -0.09 5.95
CA ARG A 39 -11.39 -0.04 7.27
C ARG A 39 -11.29 1.39 7.78
N GLN A 40 -10.26 1.69 8.58
CA GLN A 40 -10.01 3.04 9.07
C GLN A 40 -9.17 3.84 8.06
N ILE A 41 -9.20 5.17 8.15
CA ILE A 41 -8.36 6.06 7.34
C ILE A 41 -6.89 5.62 7.43
N GLY A 42 -6.21 5.57 6.28
CA GLY A 42 -4.80 5.19 6.21
C GLY A 42 -4.52 3.73 6.59
N ASP A 43 -5.48 2.81 6.45
CA ASP A 43 -5.34 1.41 6.92
C ASP A 43 -4.06 0.73 6.42
N THR A 44 -3.71 0.86 5.14
CA THR A 44 -2.46 0.27 4.61
C THR A 44 -1.22 0.77 5.35
N ILE A 45 -1.21 2.04 5.78
CA ILE A 45 -0.10 2.60 6.55
C ILE A 45 -0.07 2.01 7.96
N SER A 46 -1.23 1.68 8.52
CA SER A 46 -1.30 1.02 9.84
C SER A 46 -0.65 -0.36 9.85
N TRP A 47 -0.42 -0.96 8.68
CA TRP A 47 0.30 -2.24 8.54
C TRP A 47 1.82 -2.12 8.56
N PHE A 48 2.35 -0.90 8.43
CA PHE A 48 3.79 -0.72 8.51
C PHE A 48 4.25 -1.11 9.91
N PRO A 49 5.47 -1.62 10.06
CA PRO A 49 6.00 -1.97 11.37
C PRO A 49 5.99 -0.78 12.32
N ALA A 50 5.83 -1.05 13.61
CA ALA A 50 5.90 -0.01 14.64
C ALA A 50 7.17 0.83 14.50
N GLN A 51 7.05 2.16 14.62
CA GLN A 51 8.15 3.12 14.51
C GLN A 51 8.88 3.14 13.16
N THR A 52 8.32 2.53 12.09
CA THR A 52 8.89 2.63 10.75
C THR A 52 8.87 4.09 10.29
N ARG A 53 10.01 4.59 9.82
CA ARG A 53 10.11 5.90 9.17
C ARG A 53 9.82 5.81 7.69
N PHE A 54 9.13 6.79 7.17
CA PHE A 54 8.92 6.90 5.72
C PHE A 54 10.26 7.10 5.00
N PHE A 55 10.36 6.61 3.78
CA PHE A 55 11.55 6.83 2.96
C PHE A 55 11.52 8.21 2.32
N SER A 56 10.33 8.72 1.99
CA SER A 56 10.14 10.05 1.43
C SER A 56 10.22 11.13 2.51
N SER A 57 10.63 12.33 2.11
CA SER A 57 10.61 13.51 2.99
C SER A 57 9.17 13.93 3.30
N ASN A 58 9.00 14.62 4.42
CA ASN A 58 7.67 14.97 4.95
C ASN A 58 6.89 15.86 3.99
N ASP A 59 7.55 16.80 3.32
CA ASP A 59 6.96 17.69 2.34
C ASP A 59 6.41 16.99 1.11
N ARG A 60 7.05 15.88 0.69
CA ARG A 60 6.61 15.09 -0.47
C ARG A 60 5.38 14.22 -0.20
N ILE A 61 5.15 13.86 1.05
CA ILE A 61 3.99 13.04 1.45
C ILE A 61 2.93 13.83 2.23
N ALA A 62 3.16 15.12 2.44
CA ALA A 62 2.15 16.03 2.96
C ALA A 62 1.00 16.17 1.95
N ILE A 63 -0.25 16.19 2.42
CA ILE A 63 -1.44 16.22 1.56
C ILE A 63 -2.26 17.48 1.79
N ALA A 64 -3.06 17.86 0.80
CA ALA A 64 -4.07 18.92 0.90
C ALA A 64 -3.53 20.30 1.31
N GLY A 65 -2.22 20.55 1.16
CA GLY A 65 -1.56 21.78 1.57
C GLY A 65 -1.34 21.91 3.09
N VAL A 66 -1.57 20.84 3.86
CA VAL A 66 -1.31 20.83 5.31
C VAL A 66 0.13 20.39 5.56
N PRO A 67 0.98 21.19 6.21
CA PRO A 67 2.36 20.82 6.46
C PRO A 67 2.48 19.61 7.39
N LEU A 68 3.34 18.66 7.04
CA LEU A 68 3.72 17.53 7.89
C LEU A 68 5.05 17.85 8.57
N GLN A 69 5.01 18.15 9.85
CA GLN A 69 6.19 18.47 10.63
C GLN A 69 6.43 17.44 11.74
N THR A 70 7.69 17.19 12.03
CA THR A 70 8.13 16.30 13.11
C THR A 70 9.01 17.05 14.09
N PRO A 71 8.92 16.80 15.40
CA PRO A 71 9.69 17.52 16.41
C PRO A 71 11.20 17.38 16.24
N ASP A 72 11.67 16.26 15.71
CA ASP A 72 13.07 15.92 15.48
C ASP A 72 13.58 16.35 14.09
N GLN A 73 12.73 17.05 13.30
CA GLN A 73 13.03 17.49 11.91
C GLN A 73 13.40 16.33 10.96
N GLY A 74 13.16 15.10 11.40
CA GLY A 74 13.41 13.88 10.62
C GLY A 74 12.21 13.46 9.78
N LYS A 75 12.40 12.43 9.00
CA LYS A 75 11.29 11.76 8.29
C LYS A 75 10.29 11.18 9.30
N CYS A 76 9.00 11.39 9.07
CA CYS A 76 7.95 10.97 10.01
C CYS A 76 7.87 9.44 10.17
N THR A 77 7.43 9.01 11.33
CA THR A 77 7.11 7.61 11.58
C THR A 77 5.69 7.29 11.10
N ARG A 78 5.36 5.98 11.03
CA ARG A 78 4.00 5.48 10.82
C ARG A 78 2.99 6.17 11.73
N GLU A 79 3.30 6.25 13.01
CA GLU A 79 2.41 6.80 14.04
C GLU A 79 2.17 8.30 13.84
N GLN A 80 3.21 9.03 13.50
CA GLN A 80 3.14 10.47 13.21
C GLN A 80 2.32 10.72 11.95
N TYR A 81 2.52 9.91 10.91
CA TYR A 81 1.75 10.06 9.68
C TYR A 81 0.26 9.73 9.86
N LEU A 82 -0.07 8.67 10.61
CA LEU A 82 -1.47 8.36 10.93
C LEU A 82 -2.12 9.46 11.80
N ALA A 83 -1.37 10.07 12.72
CA ALA A 83 -1.84 11.23 13.48
C ALA A 83 -2.09 12.42 12.55
N TYR A 84 -1.17 12.68 11.63
CA TYR A 84 -1.29 13.72 10.62
C TYR A 84 -2.54 13.54 9.73
N LEU A 85 -2.80 12.32 9.23
CA LEU A 85 -4.02 12.06 8.45
C LEU A 85 -5.29 12.38 9.24
N ARG A 86 -5.34 12.03 10.54
CA ARG A 86 -6.46 12.40 11.41
C ARG A 86 -6.61 13.91 11.56
N THR A 87 -5.49 14.64 11.67
CA THR A 87 -5.50 16.11 11.72
C THR A 87 -6.08 16.70 10.43
N VAL A 88 -5.69 16.19 9.26
CA VAL A 88 -6.28 16.62 7.97
C VAL A 88 -7.79 16.38 7.96
N VAL A 89 -8.25 15.20 8.36
CA VAL A 89 -9.68 14.89 8.43
C VAL A 89 -10.44 15.85 9.34
N GLN A 90 -9.89 16.16 10.52
CA GLN A 90 -10.50 17.08 11.48
C GLN A 90 -10.47 18.53 10.98
N GLN A 91 -9.35 18.99 10.43
CA GLN A 91 -9.20 20.35 9.93
C GLN A 91 -10.18 20.68 8.82
N PHE A 92 -10.43 19.74 7.93
CA PHE A 92 -11.38 19.93 6.83
C PHE A 92 -12.77 19.36 7.11
N ASP A 93 -13.04 18.85 8.30
CA ASP A 93 -14.31 18.19 8.67
C ASP A 93 -14.77 17.22 7.58
N LEU A 94 -13.92 16.28 7.19
CA LEU A 94 -14.22 15.30 6.17
C LEU A 94 -15.17 14.23 6.73
N LYS A 95 -16.19 13.88 5.97
CA LYS A 95 -17.19 12.87 6.36
C LYS A 95 -16.87 11.54 5.66
N ILE A 96 -16.10 10.68 6.35
CA ILE A 96 -15.69 9.38 5.83
C ILE A 96 -16.52 8.29 6.50
N ARG A 97 -17.08 7.38 5.70
CA ARG A 97 -17.75 6.17 6.17
C ARG A 97 -16.73 5.05 6.26
N SER A 98 -16.00 5.02 7.37
CA SER A 98 -15.06 3.95 7.70
C SER A 98 -15.81 2.68 8.09
N TYR A 99 -15.16 1.52 7.86
CA TYR A 99 -15.73 0.19 8.07
C TYR A 99 -16.99 -0.07 7.24
N GLU A 100 -17.11 0.60 6.09
CA GLU A 100 -18.15 0.39 5.10
C GLU A 100 -17.51 0.07 3.75
N SER A 101 -17.52 -1.22 3.40
CA SER A 101 -16.89 -1.74 2.19
C SER A 101 -17.80 -1.58 0.99
N VAL A 102 -17.30 -1.06 -0.13
CA VAL A 102 -17.96 -1.17 -1.42
C VAL A 102 -17.86 -2.61 -1.90
N THR A 103 -19.00 -3.23 -2.21
CA THR A 103 -19.10 -4.64 -2.61
C THR A 103 -19.73 -4.85 -3.97
N GLY A 104 -20.32 -3.81 -4.56
CA GLY A 104 -20.92 -3.86 -5.88
C GLY A 104 -20.89 -2.51 -6.58
N ILE A 105 -20.70 -2.51 -7.89
CA ILE A 105 -20.76 -1.35 -8.77
C ILE A 105 -21.54 -1.78 -9.99
N GLU A 106 -22.70 -1.17 -10.21
CA GLU A 106 -23.59 -1.46 -11.32
C GLU A 106 -23.77 -0.18 -12.15
N PRO A 107 -23.50 -0.20 -13.47
CA PRO A 107 -23.79 0.93 -14.34
C PRO A 107 -25.30 1.16 -14.44
N LEU A 108 -25.70 2.44 -14.50
CA LEU A 108 -27.05 2.89 -14.81
C LEU A 108 -27.07 3.51 -16.21
N SER A 109 -28.26 3.94 -16.68
CA SER A 109 -28.34 4.72 -17.91
C SER A 109 -27.51 6.00 -17.84
N GLU A 110 -27.44 6.60 -16.66
CA GLU A 110 -26.53 7.67 -16.30
C GLU A 110 -25.95 7.37 -14.91
N GLY A 111 -24.61 7.38 -14.77
CA GLY A 111 -23.94 7.15 -13.48
C GLY A 111 -23.94 5.69 -13.02
N PHE A 112 -23.89 5.50 -11.71
CA PHE A 112 -23.64 4.20 -11.08
C PHE A 112 -24.51 3.99 -9.85
N LYS A 113 -24.91 2.73 -9.63
CA LYS A 113 -25.40 2.24 -8.35
C LYS A 113 -24.28 1.51 -7.62
N VAL A 114 -23.96 1.97 -6.43
CA VAL A 114 -22.89 1.44 -5.60
C VAL A 114 -23.49 0.74 -4.38
N THR A 115 -23.18 -0.53 -4.22
CA THR A 115 -23.59 -1.32 -3.05
C THR A 115 -22.47 -1.32 -2.03
N THR A 116 -22.80 -1.03 -0.77
CA THR A 116 -21.85 -1.06 0.35
C THR A 116 -22.31 -2.03 1.42
N ARG A 117 -21.37 -2.52 2.24
CA ARG A 117 -21.62 -3.37 3.39
C ARG A 117 -20.89 -2.86 4.61
N ALA A 118 -21.66 -2.60 5.68
CA ALA A 118 -21.17 -2.27 7.00
C ALA A 118 -21.72 -3.27 8.05
N ALA A 119 -21.33 -3.13 9.32
CA ALA A 119 -21.86 -3.96 10.40
C ALA A 119 -23.41 -3.87 10.52
N ALA A 120 -23.99 -2.72 10.19
CA ALA A 120 -25.44 -2.50 10.19
C ALA A 120 -26.18 -3.12 8.98
N GLY A 121 -25.45 -3.75 8.05
CA GLY A 121 -26.03 -4.36 6.86
C GLY A 121 -25.60 -3.72 5.55
N GLU A 122 -26.31 -4.09 4.49
CA GLU A 122 -26.07 -3.61 3.13
C GLU A 122 -26.84 -2.30 2.87
N ARG A 123 -26.21 -1.39 2.12
CA ARG A 123 -26.83 -0.15 1.65
C ARG A 123 -26.53 0.07 0.18
N ARG A 124 -27.32 0.89 -0.48
CA ARG A 124 -27.18 1.24 -1.89
C ARG A 124 -27.21 2.73 -2.06
N TYR A 125 -26.33 3.22 -2.91
CA TYR A 125 -26.19 4.64 -3.23
C TYR A 125 -26.09 4.81 -4.73
N THR A 126 -26.50 5.98 -5.21
CA THR A 126 -26.36 6.37 -6.61
C THR A 126 -25.45 7.57 -6.74
N CYS A 127 -24.60 7.56 -7.78
CA CYS A 127 -23.72 8.68 -8.08
C CYS A 127 -23.53 8.85 -9.58
N ARG A 128 -23.16 10.06 -10.00
CA ARG A 128 -22.82 10.34 -11.40
C ARG A 128 -21.46 9.78 -11.78
N ARG A 129 -20.49 9.80 -10.85
CA ARG A 129 -19.09 9.43 -11.06
C ARG A 129 -18.54 8.66 -9.87
N LEU A 130 -17.52 7.87 -10.14
CA LEU A 130 -16.84 7.03 -9.15
C LEU A 130 -15.33 7.25 -9.23
N VAL A 131 -14.67 7.44 -8.10
CA VAL A 131 -13.21 7.46 -8.01
C VAL A 131 -12.74 6.29 -7.14
N LEU A 132 -11.93 5.41 -7.72
CA LEU A 132 -11.28 4.32 -7.00
C LEU A 132 -9.89 4.78 -6.53
N ALA A 133 -9.74 4.96 -5.22
CA ALA A 133 -8.49 5.31 -4.53
C ALA A 133 -8.08 4.20 -3.56
N THR A 134 -8.26 2.95 -3.98
CA THR A 134 -8.18 1.73 -3.16
C THR A 134 -6.76 1.28 -2.81
N GLY A 135 -5.76 1.94 -3.37
CA GLY A 135 -4.36 1.62 -3.11
C GLY A 135 -3.83 0.43 -3.92
N GLY A 136 -2.52 0.22 -3.84
CA GLY A 136 -1.79 -0.84 -4.56
C GLY A 136 -1.25 -1.95 -3.65
N THR A 137 -1.64 -1.97 -2.37
CA THR A 137 -1.17 -2.95 -1.38
C THR A 137 -2.36 -3.42 -0.55
N ALA A 138 -2.85 -4.61 -0.82
CA ALA A 138 -4.04 -5.16 -0.17
C ALA A 138 -3.79 -6.49 0.53
N LYS A 139 -3.04 -7.39 -0.08
CA LYS A 139 -2.74 -8.73 0.48
C LYS A 139 -1.26 -9.06 0.33
N ALA A 140 -0.72 -9.80 1.28
CA ALA A 140 0.62 -10.35 1.17
C ALA A 140 0.66 -11.43 0.10
N ARG A 141 1.74 -11.47 -0.68
CA ARG A 141 2.03 -12.59 -1.58
C ARG A 141 2.22 -13.87 -0.80
N ARG A 142 1.84 -14.98 -1.41
CA ARG A 142 1.98 -16.31 -0.82
C ARG A 142 2.93 -17.17 -1.64
N LEU A 143 3.60 -18.08 -0.94
CA LEU A 143 4.46 -19.09 -1.57
C LEU A 143 3.65 -20.32 -2.00
N GLY A 144 2.54 -20.61 -1.32
CA GLY A 144 1.73 -21.81 -1.55
C GLY A 144 2.44 -23.10 -1.12
N ILE A 145 3.26 -23.04 -0.07
CA ILE A 145 4.04 -24.17 0.43
C ILE A 145 3.45 -24.74 1.72
N PRO A 146 3.67 -26.04 2.02
CA PRO A 146 3.27 -26.63 3.27
C PRO A 146 3.83 -25.87 4.48
N GLY A 147 2.95 -25.60 5.46
CA GLY A 147 3.32 -24.90 6.70
C GLY A 147 3.32 -23.38 6.63
N GLU A 148 2.96 -22.78 5.50
CA GLU A 148 2.90 -21.31 5.35
C GLU A 148 1.86 -20.66 6.28
N ASP A 149 0.83 -21.40 6.70
CA ASP A 149 -0.23 -20.91 7.60
C ASP A 149 0.01 -21.26 9.09
N LEU A 150 1.20 -21.74 9.45
CA LEU A 150 1.52 -22.02 10.85
C LEU A 150 1.57 -20.73 11.68
N PRO A 151 1.20 -20.76 12.98
CA PRO A 151 1.05 -19.55 13.81
C PRO A 151 2.32 -18.70 13.97
N HIS A 152 3.51 -19.29 13.78
CA HIS A 152 4.79 -18.60 13.88
C HIS A 152 5.27 -18.05 12.52
N VAL A 153 4.47 -18.16 11.47
CA VAL A 153 4.73 -17.60 10.14
C VAL A 153 3.96 -16.30 9.99
N SER A 154 4.65 -15.24 9.60
CA SER A 154 4.05 -13.94 9.34
C SER A 154 4.42 -13.45 7.94
N HIS A 155 3.49 -12.76 7.29
CA HIS A 155 3.70 -12.05 6.02
C HIS A 155 3.88 -10.55 6.24
N ARG A 156 3.78 -10.09 7.49
CA ARG A 156 3.96 -8.70 7.89
C ARG A 156 4.92 -8.65 9.06
N PHE A 157 5.87 -7.77 8.95
CA PHE A 157 6.74 -7.43 10.06
C PHE A 157 5.99 -6.46 10.97
N ASP A 158 5.94 -6.74 12.25
CA ASP A 158 5.23 -5.92 13.23
C ASP A 158 6.24 -5.22 14.16
N ASP A 159 6.67 -5.87 15.23
CA ASP A 159 7.57 -5.34 16.23
C ASP A 159 8.78 -6.26 16.41
N PRO A 160 10.02 -5.74 16.34
CA PRO A 160 11.23 -6.54 16.54
C PRO A 160 11.31 -7.19 17.92
N HIS A 161 10.64 -6.63 18.95
CA HIS A 161 10.63 -7.17 20.30
C HIS A 161 10.12 -8.61 20.37
N VAL A 162 9.18 -8.99 19.50
CA VAL A 162 8.62 -10.36 19.41
C VAL A 162 9.72 -11.41 19.19
N TYR A 163 10.80 -11.02 18.52
CA TYR A 163 11.87 -11.94 18.08
C TYR A 163 13.09 -11.91 19.01
N PHE A 164 13.06 -11.19 20.12
CA PHE A 164 14.20 -11.11 21.06
C PHE A 164 14.67 -12.51 21.52
N ARG A 165 15.95 -12.82 21.30
CA ARG A 165 16.58 -14.12 21.57
C ARG A 165 15.92 -15.32 20.86
N LYS A 166 15.23 -15.08 19.73
CA LYS A 166 14.63 -16.12 18.89
C LYS A 166 15.36 -16.23 17.55
N ARG A 167 15.29 -17.41 16.95
CA ARG A 167 15.76 -17.63 15.58
C ARG A 167 14.67 -17.19 14.63
N LEU A 168 14.97 -16.14 13.86
CA LEU A 168 14.07 -15.60 12.86
C LEU A 168 14.63 -15.85 11.48
N LEU A 169 13.91 -16.59 10.65
CA LEU A 169 14.20 -16.66 9.21
C LEU A 169 13.35 -15.63 8.47
N ILE A 170 14.01 -14.71 7.75
CA ILE A 170 13.38 -13.76 6.87
C ILE A 170 13.53 -14.24 5.43
N VAL A 171 12.42 -14.33 4.69
CA VAL A 171 12.42 -14.68 3.26
C VAL A 171 12.15 -13.43 2.45
N GLY A 172 13.12 -13.02 1.64
CA GLY A 172 13.04 -11.80 0.83
C GLY A 172 14.39 -11.12 0.69
N GLY A 173 14.48 -10.06 -0.12
CA GLY A 173 15.75 -9.37 -0.37
C GLY A 173 15.55 -7.95 -0.89
N LYS A 174 14.39 -7.32 -0.63
CA LYS A 174 14.13 -5.91 -0.89
C LYS A 174 14.06 -5.12 0.43
N ASN A 175 13.74 -3.83 0.35
CA ASN A 175 13.73 -2.91 1.50
C ASN A 175 13.14 -3.51 2.77
N SER A 176 11.91 -4.04 2.71
CA SER A 176 11.20 -4.53 3.90
C SER A 176 11.91 -5.72 4.57
N ALA A 177 12.52 -6.62 3.77
CA ALA A 177 13.26 -7.76 4.31
C ALA A 177 14.55 -7.30 5.01
N ILE A 178 15.28 -6.39 4.38
CA ILE A 178 16.56 -5.88 4.90
C ILE A 178 16.34 -5.01 6.12
N GLU A 179 15.34 -4.12 6.10
CA GLU A 179 14.97 -3.31 7.27
C GLU A 179 14.53 -4.20 8.44
N ALA A 180 13.69 -5.22 8.21
CA ALA A 180 13.30 -6.17 9.23
C ALA A 180 14.51 -6.92 9.80
N ALA A 181 15.44 -7.36 8.95
CA ALA A 181 16.65 -8.05 9.37
C ALA A 181 17.51 -7.19 10.30
N LEU A 182 17.78 -5.95 9.92
CA LEU A 182 18.55 -5.00 10.74
C LEU A 182 17.86 -4.70 12.06
N ARG A 183 16.57 -4.39 12.02
CA ARG A 183 15.80 -4.04 13.24
C ARG A 183 15.70 -5.22 14.20
N CYS A 184 15.49 -6.44 13.71
CA CYS A 184 15.42 -7.64 14.54
C CYS A 184 16.80 -8.02 15.10
N HIS A 185 17.86 -7.90 14.29
CA HIS A 185 19.23 -8.10 14.77
C HIS A 185 19.57 -7.13 15.91
N ASN A 186 19.31 -5.83 15.71
CA ASN A 186 19.54 -4.79 16.72
C ASN A 186 18.67 -4.99 17.99
N ALA A 187 17.53 -5.65 17.87
CA ALA A 187 16.71 -6.06 19.01
C ALA A 187 17.17 -7.36 19.68
N GLY A 188 18.24 -8.00 19.19
CA GLY A 188 18.84 -9.21 19.79
C GLY A 188 18.22 -10.53 19.30
N ALA A 189 17.60 -10.56 18.12
CA ALA A 189 17.21 -11.79 17.46
C ALA A 189 18.38 -12.48 16.75
N CYS A 190 18.36 -13.81 16.65
CA CYS A 190 19.25 -14.56 15.77
C CYS A 190 18.66 -14.59 14.36
N VAL A 191 19.11 -13.68 13.50
CA VAL A 191 18.53 -13.47 12.17
C VAL A 191 19.21 -14.31 11.10
N SER A 192 18.40 -14.96 10.27
CA SER A 192 18.80 -15.57 8.99
C SER A 192 17.97 -14.98 7.86
N LEU A 193 18.56 -14.91 6.65
CA LEU A 193 17.87 -14.40 5.46
C LEU A 193 17.97 -15.41 4.32
N SER A 194 16.84 -15.78 3.74
CA SER A 194 16.75 -16.57 2.50
C SER A 194 16.36 -15.66 1.34
N TYR A 195 17.15 -15.71 0.26
CA TYR A 195 16.90 -14.92 -0.93
C TYR A 195 17.10 -15.74 -2.21
N ARG A 196 16.14 -15.67 -3.12
CA ARG A 196 16.13 -16.47 -4.37
C ARG A 196 17.22 -16.11 -5.39
N ARG A 197 17.87 -14.94 -5.25
CA ARG A 197 18.95 -14.50 -6.14
C ARG A 197 20.31 -14.68 -5.49
N PRO A 198 21.41 -14.69 -6.28
CA PRO A 198 22.76 -14.89 -5.75
C PRO A 198 23.27 -13.73 -4.90
N GLN A 199 22.69 -12.54 -5.05
CA GLN A 199 23.04 -11.35 -4.29
C GLN A 199 21.86 -10.39 -4.20
N LEU A 200 21.90 -9.45 -3.26
CA LEU A 200 20.95 -8.35 -3.18
C LEU A 200 21.13 -7.43 -4.39
N GLU A 201 20.01 -6.95 -4.93
CA GLU A 201 20.02 -5.93 -5.99
C GLU A 201 20.12 -4.54 -5.38
N PRO A 202 21.23 -3.78 -5.61
CA PRO A 202 21.36 -2.43 -5.07
C PRO A 202 20.22 -1.49 -5.48
N ALA A 203 19.68 -1.64 -6.68
CA ALA A 203 18.54 -0.86 -7.16
C ALA A 203 17.19 -1.20 -6.48
N SER A 204 17.13 -2.30 -5.74
CA SER A 204 15.92 -2.76 -5.02
C SER A 204 15.98 -2.56 -3.52
N VAL A 205 17.11 -2.05 -3.00
CA VAL A 205 17.33 -1.77 -1.57
C VAL A 205 17.88 -0.36 -1.43
N LYS A 206 17.35 0.41 -0.50
CA LYS A 206 17.84 1.76 -0.22
C LYS A 206 19.32 1.74 0.17
N TYR A 207 20.09 2.63 -0.44
CA TYR A 207 21.54 2.67 -0.35
C TYR A 207 22.07 2.75 1.09
N TRP A 208 21.31 3.33 2.02
CA TRP A 208 21.72 3.45 3.42
C TRP A 208 21.52 2.17 4.25
N LEU A 209 20.69 1.21 3.79
CA LEU A 209 20.48 -0.08 4.48
C LEU A 209 21.56 -1.10 4.13
N LEU A 210 22.11 -1.03 2.91
CA LEU A 210 23.03 -2.05 2.39
C LEU A 210 24.36 -2.11 3.14
N PRO A 211 25.04 -1.00 3.51
CA PRO A 211 26.35 -1.07 4.17
C PRO A 211 26.30 -1.80 5.50
N GLU A 212 25.30 -1.50 6.34
CA GLU A 212 25.12 -2.15 7.64
C GLU A 212 24.79 -3.64 7.45
N PHE A 213 23.77 -3.95 6.63
CA PHE A 213 23.39 -5.33 6.36
C PHE A 213 24.55 -6.17 5.81
N ASN A 214 25.28 -5.65 4.83
CA ASN A 214 26.44 -6.36 4.27
C ASN A 214 27.59 -6.51 5.26
N GLY A 215 27.74 -5.58 6.21
CA GLY A 215 28.68 -5.68 7.33
C GLY A 215 28.36 -6.86 8.21
N LEU A 216 27.11 -6.96 8.68
CA LEU A 216 26.61 -8.04 9.54
C LEU A 216 26.66 -9.41 8.83
N LEU A 217 26.36 -9.45 7.54
CA LEU A 217 26.46 -10.67 6.72
C LEU A 217 27.90 -11.16 6.63
N ARG A 218 28.87 -10.27 6.35
CA ARG A 218 30.30 -10.62 6.29
C ARG A 218 30.86 -11.01 7.65
N GLY A 219 30.38 -10.38 8.72
CA GLY A 219 30.75 -10.70 10.09
C GLY A 219 30.16 -12.01 10.61
N GLY A 220 29.22 -12.62 9.86
CA GLY A 220 28.53 -13.84 10.28
C GLY A 220 27.48 -13.62 11.36
N GLU A 221 27.14 -12.36 11.65
CA GLU A 221 26.10 -11.98 12.62
C GLU A 221 24.68 -12.20 12.07
N ILE A 222 24.53 -12.10 10.75
CA ILE A 222 23.34 -12.53 10.01
C ILE A 222 23.74 -13.63 9.04
N GLN A 223 23.05 -14.77 9.10
CA GLN A 223 23.30 -15.88 8.18
C GLN A 223 22.52 -15.70 6.88
N GLY A 224 23.21 -15.67 5.73
CA GLY A 224 22.59 -15.55 4.41
C GLY A 224 22.47 -16.88 3.69
N TYR A 225 21.28 -17.21 3.19
CA TYR A 225 21.00 -18.32 2.28
C TYR A 225 20.58 -17.74 0.93
N PHE A 226 21.57 -17.43 0.09
CA PHE A 226 21.32 -16.90 -1.26
C PHE A 226 21.05 -18.01 -2.27
N THR A 227 20.41 -17.69 -3.38
CA THR A 227 19.99 -18.64 -4.42
C THR A 227 19.18 -19.80 -3.82
N SER A 228 18.35 -19.49 -2.83
CA SER A 228 17.54 -20.48 -2.10
C SER A 228 16.08 -20.06 -2.06
N GLN A 229 15.20 -21.05 -1.98
CA GLN A 229 13.76 -20.83 -1.86
C GLN A 229 13.16 -21.79 -0.82
N PRO A 230 12.30 -21.33 0.09
CA PRO A 230 11.60 -22.21 1.01
C PRO A 230 10.63 -23.11 0.24
N ILE A 231 10.60 -24.37 0.64
CA ILE A 231 9.73 -25.41 0.06
C ILE A 231 8.79 -26.04 1.10
N GLN A 232 9.14 -25.91 2.39
CA GLN A 232 8.33 -26.39 3.50
C GLN A 232 8.69 -25.62 4.76
N ILE A 233 7.70 -25.35 5.60
CA ILE A 233 7.84 -24.78 6.93
C ILE A 233 7.27 -25.77 7.94
N THR A 234 8.01 -26.02 9.03
CA THR A 234 7.60 -26.86 10.16
C THR A 234 7.62 -26.03 11.45
N PRO A 235 7.14 -26.53 12.58
CA PRO A 235 7.18 -25.80 13.85
C PRO A 235 8.57 -25.41 14.34
N SER A 236 9.66 -26.01 13.81
CA SER A 236 11.01 -25.82 14.34
C SER A 236 12.08 -25.48 13.31
N HIS A 237 11.78 -25.65 12.01
CA HIS A 237 12.70 -25.37 10.92
C HIS A 237 11.98 -25.07 9.61
N VAL A 238 12.71 -24.47 8.67
CA VAL A 238 12.30 -24.26 7.28
C VAL A 238 13.25 -25.06 6.39
N THR A 239 12.68 -25.85 5.48
CA THR A 239 13.45 -26.51 4.43
C THR A 239 13.56 -25.56 3.25
N LEU A 240 14.77 -25.17 2.92
CA LEU A 240 15.11 -24.42 1.72
C LEU A 240 15.60 -25.36 0.63
N ARG A 241 15.34 -25.04 -0.63
CA ARG A 241 15.98 -25.66 -1.80
C ARG A 241 16.98 -24.69 -2.38
N ASP A 242 18.23 -25.10 -2.53
CA ASP A 242 19.29 -24.29 -3.13
C ASP A 242 19.32 -24.42 -4.68
N ALA A 243 20.28 -23.74 -5.30
CA ALA A 243 20.46 -23.77 -6.77
C ALA A 243 20.82 -25.16 -7.33
N SER A 244 21.40 -26.05 -6.54
CA SER A 244 21.74 -27.42 -6.94
C SER A 244 20.52 -28.37 -6.82
N GLY A 245 19.44 -27.90 -6.19
CA GLY A 245 18.27 -28.71 -5.85
C GLY A 245 18.40 -29.38 -4.47
N ALA A 246 19.50 -29.19 -3.75
CA ALA A 246 19.71 -29.77 -2.43
C ALA A 246 18.81 -29.11 -1.39
N ALA A 247 18.37 -29.90 -0.42
CA ALA A 247 17.59 -29.41 0.71
C ALA A 247 18.50 -28.94 1.85
N ILE A 248 18.24 -27.76 2.38
CA ILE A 248 18.91 -27.18 3.53
C ILE A 248 17.87 -26.95 4.63
N GLU A 249 18.08 -27.56 5.80
CA GLU A 249 17.22 -27.31 6.97
C GLU A 249 17.77 -26.13 7.76
N VAL A 250 16.95 -25.10 7.91
CA VAL A 250 17.27 -23.89 8.67
C VAL A 250 16.41 -23.85 9.92
N PRO A 251 17.00 -24.00 11.11
CA PRO A 251 16.26 -23.89 12.36
C PRO A 251 15.63 -22.49 12.51
N ALA A 252 14.33 -22.44 12.79
CA ALA A 252 13.58 -21.19 12.95
C ALA A 252 12.49 -21.35 13.99
N ASP A 253 12.39 -20.37 14.90
CA ASP A 253 11.29 -20.25 15.87
C ASP A 253 10.18 -19.37 15.27
N PHE A 254 10.56 -18.47 14.36
CA PHE A 254 9.65 -17.60 13.59
C PHE A 254 10.10 -17.50 12.13
N VAL A 255 9.14 -17.28 11.24
CA VAL A 255 9.38 -17.07 9.81
C VAL A 255 8.66 -15.80 9.37
N LEU A 256 9.39 -14.87 8.74
CA LEU A 256 8.83 -13.68 8.13
C LEU A 256 8.94 -13.77 6.60
N LEU A 257 7.81 -13.87 5.93
CA LEU A 257 7.72 -13.91 4.47
C LEU A 257 7.61 -12.50 3.89
N ALA A 258 8.72 -11.77 3.79
CA ALA A 258 8.81 -10.41 3.24
C ALA A 258 8.94 -10.43 1.71
N ILE A 259 8.03 -11.15 1.03
CA ILE A 259 8.06 -11.42 -0.41
C ILE A 259 7.22 -10.47 -1.26
N GLY A 260 6.70 -9.42 -0.63
CA GLY A 260 5.91 -8.38 -1.26
C GLY A 260 4.40 -8.55 -1.09
N TYR A 261 3.67 -7.65 -1.73
CA TYR A 261 2.22 -7.55 -1.64
C TYR A 261 1.60 -7.52 -3.03
N GLU A 262 0.28 -7.71 -3.08
CA GLU A 262 -0.55 -7.61 -4.27
C GLU A 262 -1.63 -6.55 -4.06
N ALA A 263 -1.99 -5.86 -5.15
CA ALA A 263 -3.15 -4.98 -5.18
C ALA A 263 -4.44 -5.82 -5.20
N ASP A 264 -5.51 -5.28 -4.65
CA ASP A 264 -6.85 -5.82 -4.86
C ASP A 264 -7.55 -5.07 -5.99
N MET A 265 -7.60 -5.68 -7.16
CA MET A 265 -8.23 -5.11 -8.35
C MET A 265 -9.69 -5.57 -8.52
N SER A 266 -10.30 -6.15 -7.49
CA SER A 266 -11.68 -6.67 -7.56
C SER A 266 -12.70 -5.58 -7.89
N LEU A 267 -12.59 -4.39 -7.30
CA LEU A 267 -13.48 -3.27 -7.60
C LEU A 267 -13.28 -2.73 -9.02
N CYS A 268 -12.05 -2.73 -9.54
CA CYS A 268 -11.81 -2.38 -10.94
C CYS A 268 -12.51 -3.38 -11.87
N ARG A 269 -12.42 -4.69 -11.59
CA ARG A 269 -13.13 -5.72 -12.38
C ARG A 269 -14.64 -5.57 -12.29
N LEU A 270 -15.19 -5.38 -11.08
CA LEU A 270 -16.63 -5.15 -10.88
C LEU A 270 -17.13 -3.92 -11.63
N ALA A 271 -16.30 -2.89 -11.73
CA ALA A 271 -16.60 -1.66 -12.44
C ALA A 271 -16.40 -1.76 -13.96
N GLY A 272 -15.94 -2.90 -14.49
CA GLY A 272 -15.67 -3.08 -15.92
C GLY A 272 -14.39 -2.40 -16.42
N VAL A 273 -13.48 -2.04 -15.50
CA VAL A 273 -12.19 -1.48 -15.86
C VAL A 273 -11.29 -2.55 -16.47
N GLU A 274 -10.73 -2.28 -17.64
CA GLU A 274 -9.78 -3.16 -18.31
C GLU A 274 -8.48 -3.23 -17.53
N LEU A 275 -8.01 -4.47 -17.27
CA LEU A 275 -6.76 -4.75 -16.59
C LEU A 275 -5.80 -5.44 -17.54
N SER A 276 -4.53 -5.05 -17.53
CA SER A 276 -3.53 -5.55 -18.46
C SER A 276 -2.31 -6.16 -17.76
N GLY A 277 -1.77 -7.22 -18.40
CA GLY A 277 -0.56 -7.91 -17.95
C GLY A 277 -0.68 -8.63 -16.61
N PRO A 278 0.41 -9.26 -16.14
CA PRO A 278 0.43 -10.04 -14.89
C PRO A 278 0.29 -9.18 -13.63
N CYS A 279 0.56 -7.88 -13.75
CA CYS A 279 0.41 -6.92 -12.65
C CYS A 279 -1.01 -6.34 -12.57
N GLU A 280 -1.92 -6.75 -13.48
CA GLU A 280 -3.29 -6.25 -13.55
C GLU A 280 -3.35 -4.71 -13.57
N LYS A 281 -2.47 -4.08 -14.37
CA LYS A 281 -2.44 -2.62 -14.47
C LYS A 281 -3.72 -2.14 -15.15
N PRO A 282 -4.49 -1.22 -14.53
CA PRO A 282 -5.73 -0.72 -15.10
C PRO A 282 -5.47 0.21 -16.30
N THR A 283 -6.38 0.19 -17.27
CA THR A 283 -6.37 1.12 -18.42
C THR A 283 -7.05 2.43 -18.03
N PHE A 284 -6.39 3.54 -18.23
CA PHE A 284 -6.93 4.89 -17.99
C PHE A 284 -6.19 5.94 -18.82
N ASP A 285 -6.84 7.07 -19.05
CA ASP A 285 -6.22 8.25 -19.64
C ASP A 285 -5.42 9.02 -18.59
N GLU A 286 -4.13 9.16 -18.77
CA GLU A 286 -3.23 9.85 -17.82
C GLU A 286 -3.55 11.35 -17.66
N ARG A 287 -4.26 11.98 -18.59
CA ARG A 287 -4.61 13.41 -18.50
C ARG A 287 -5.81 13.67 -17.62
N SER A 288 -6.78 12.79 -17.67
CA SER A 288 -8.04 12.91 -16.90
C SER A 288 -8.15 11.93 -15.73
N MET A 289 -7.31 10.90 -15.69
CA MET A 289 -7.39 9.76 -14.80
C MET A 289 -8.65 8.89 -15.01
N GLN A 290 -9.42 9.14 -16.08
CA GLN A 290 -10.62 8.36 -16.41
C GLN A 290 -10.25 7.02 -17.03
N THR A 291 -10.92 5.96 -16.61
CA THR A 291 -10.72 4.61 -17.14
C THR A 291 -11.39 4.44 -18.52
N ASN A 292 -11.29 3.22 -19.09
CA ASN A 292 -12.08 2.83 -20.26
C ASN A 292 -13.60 2.90 -20.01
N VAL A 293 -14.04 2.95 -18.75
CA VAL A 293 -15.44 3.11 -18.36
C VAL A 293 -15.72 4.58 -18.08
N PRO A 294 -16.53 5.27 -18.91
CA PRO A 294 -16.85 6.68 -18.71
C PRO A 294 -17.46 6.94 -17.33
N GLY A 295 -16.93 7.97 -16.64
CA GLY A 295 -17.38 8.32 -15.29
C GLY A 295 -16.65 7.59 -14.16
N ILE A 296 -15.76 6.65 -14.44
CA ILE A 296 -14.90 5.99 -13.44
C ILE A 296 -13.47 6.49 -13.55
N TYR A 297 -12.92 6.94 -12.43
CA TYR A 297 -11.57 7.52 -12.32
C TYR A 297 -10.72 6.72 -11.33
N LEU A 298 -9.40 6.79 -11.49
CA LEU A 298 -8.43 6.16 -10.59
C LEU A 298 -7.54 7.21 -9.93
N ALA A 299 -7.25 7.03 -8.64
CA ALA A 299 -6.35 7.92 -7.90
C ALA A 299 -5.37 7.15 -7.02
N GLY A 300 -4.12 7.60 -6.99
CA GLY A 300 -3.07 7.00 -6.14
C GLY A 300 -2.53 5.69 -6.68
N THR A 301 -2.05 4.84 -5.79
CA THR A 301 -1.25 3.65 -6.13
C THR A 301 -2.03 2.53 -6.82
N VAL A 302 -3.36 2.57 -6.83
CA VAL A 302 -4.19 1.64 -7.61
C VAL A 302 -3.90 1.73 -9.11
N THR A 303 -3.48 2.89 -9.62
CA THR A 303 -3.13 3.11 -11.03
C THR A 303 -1.97 2.22 -11.52
N GLY A 304 -1.15 1.73 -10.60
CA GLY A 304 -0.03 0.82 -10.91
C GLY A 304 -0.41 -0.66 -10.89
N GLY A 305 -1.62 -1.03 -10.45
CA GLY A 305 -1.96 -2.41 -10.18
C GLY A 305 -1.02 -3.05 -9.13
N THR A 306 -0.73 -4.33 -9.27
CA THR A 306 0.30 -5.02 -8.46
C THR A 306 1.69 -4.66 -8.97
N GLN A 307 2.38 -3.73 -8.31
CA GLN A 307 3.66 -3.23 -8.76
C GLN A 307 4.81 -4.17 -8.38
N ASP A 308 5.50 -4.75 -9.35
CA ASP A 308 6.74 -5.50 -9.12
C ASP A 308 7.93 -4.57 -8.83
N LYS A 309 7.97 -3.43 -9.54
CA LYS A 309 8.80 -2.28 -9.22
C LYS A 309 7.86 -1.11 -8.93
N TYR A 310 7.93 -0.60 -7.72
CA TYR A 310 7.10 0.52 -7.33
C TYR A 310 7.48 1.77 -8.11
N ALA A 311 6.52 2.36 -8.81
CA ALA A 311 6.64 3.61 -9.56
C ALA A 311 5.60 4.64 -9.09
N VAL A 312 4.48 4.19 -8.53
CA VAL A 312 3.43 5.08 -8.00
C VAL A 312 3.43 5.01 -6.48
N PHE A 313 3.61 6.16 -5.87
CA PHE A 313 3.69 6.38 -4.42
C PHE A 313 2.74 7.50 -3.99
N ILE A 314 2.73 7.89 -2.71
CA ILE A 314 2.00 9.07 -2.24
C ILE A 314 2.56 10.31 -2.94
N GLU A 315 3.87 10.47 -2.94
CA GLU A 315 4.59 11.66 -3.41
C GLU A 315 4.37 12.02 -4.90
N ASN A 316 4.02 11.06 -5.74
CA ASN A 316 3.66 11.32 -7.14
C ASN A 316 2.19 11.05 -7.47
N GLY A 317 1.40 10.70 -6.45
CA GLY A 317 -0.05 10.54 -6.56
C GLY A 317 -0.82 11.86 -6.51
N HIS A 318 -0.21 12.94 -6.02
CA HIS A 318 -0.84 14.26 -5.88
C HIS A 318 -1.37 14.80 -7.22
N VAL A 319 -0.62 14.60 -8.30
CA VAL A 319 -1.01 15.04 -9.63
C VAL A 319 -2.35 14.44 -10.10
N HIS A 320 -2.75 13.29 -9.58
CA HIS A 320 -4.02 12.68 -9.91
C HIS A 320 -5.20 13.52 -9.42
N ILE A 321 -5.05 14.26 -8.32
CA ILE A 321 -6.08 15.12 -7.74
C ILE A 321 -6.43 16.25 -8.72
N ASP A 322 -5.40 17.00 -9.18
CA ASP A 322 -5.59 18.09 -10.13
C ASP A 322 -6.22 17.60 -11.43
N ARG A 323 -5.73 16.48 -11.98
CA ARG A 323 -6.26 15.87 -13.21
C ARG A 323 -7.74 15.48 -13.09
N ILE A 324 -8.14 14.88 -11.96
CA ILE A 324 -9.53 14.49 -11.71
C ILE A 324 -10.39 15.74 -11.54
N VAL A 325 -9.97 16.70 -10.73
CA VAL A 325 -10.73 17.95 -10.52
C VAL A 325 -10.91 18.67 -11.86
N THR A 326 -9.83 18.84 -12.64
CA THR A 326 -9.89 19.46 -13.98
C THR A 326 -10.87 18.72 -14.90
N ALA A 327 -10.84 17.39 -14.90
CA ALA A 327 -11.76 16.58 -15.71
C ALA A 327 -13.23 16.73 -15.29
N LEU A 328 -13.49 17.00 -14.01
CA LEU A 328 -14.85 17.14 -13.49
C LEU A 328 -15.42 18.56 -13.63
N THR A 329 -14.56 19.59 -13.50
CA THR A 329 -14.99 20.99 -13.42
C THR A 329 -14.70 21.77 -14.72
N GLY A 330 -13.77 21.30 -15.54
CA GLY A 330 -13.28 22.00 -16.74
C GLY A 330 -12.23 23.06 -16.46
N HIS A 331 -11.84 23.27 -15.19
CA HIS A 331 -10.75 24.18 -14.78
C HIS A 331 -9.84 23.48 -13.77
N GLY A 332 -8.55 23.86 -13.75
CA GLY A 332 -7.58 23.29 -12.83
C GLY A 332 -7.89 23.62 -11.36
N SER A 333 -7.54 22.73 -10.46
CA SER A 333 -7.51 23.02 -9.02
C SER A 333 -6.37 24.00 -8.71
N GLU A 334 -6.34 24.55 -7.47
CA GLU A 334 -5.15 25.28 -7.01
C GLU A 334 -3.88 24.45 -7.22
N PRO A 335 -2.74 25.07 -7.60
CA PRO A 335 -1.53 24.32 -7.94
C PRO A 335 -1.16 23.33 -6.84
N VAL A 336 -1.05 22.06 -7.24
CA VAL A 336 -0.44 21.04 -6.39
C VAL A 336 1.04 21.43 -6.20
N PRO A 337 1.59 21.33 -4.99
CA PRO A 337 3.01 21.56 -4.77
C PRO A 337 3.89 20.78 -5.74
N ALA A 338 5.05 21.31 -6.07
CA ALA A 338 5.93 20.83 -7.13
C ALA A 338 5.93 19.31 -7.34
N VAL A 339 5.67 18.90 -8.56
CA VAL A 339 5.81 17.50 -8.97
C VAL A 339 7.29 17.14 -8.91
N TYR A 340 7.66 16.25 -8.01
CA TYR A 340 9.02 15.77 -7.93
C TYR A 340 9.26 14.75 -9.05
N GLU A 341 10.18 15.03 -9.96
CA GLU A 341 10.47 14.19 -11.11
C GLU A 341 10.97 12.79 -10.75
N GLN A 342 11.65 12.66 -9.61
CA GLN A 342 12.15 11.39 -9.12
C GLN A 342 11.63 11.08 -7.72
N PRO A 343 10.97 9.90 -7.53
CA PRO A 343 10.56 9.44 -6.23
C PRO A 343 11.76 9.24 -5.29
N GLU A 344 11.64 9.64 -4.04
CA GLU A 344 12.59 9.26 -2.98
C GLU A 344 12.34 7.83 -2.47
N SER A 345 11.12 7.32 -2.66
CA SER A 345 10.67 5.99 -2.19
C SER A 345 11.07 4.86 -3.13
#